data_5e6575878733cebc48c7bbd928b85f47
#
_entry.id   5e6575878733cebc48c7bbd928b85f47
#
_cell.length_a   1.000
_cell.length_b   1.000
_cell.length_c   1.000
_cell.angle_alpha   90.00
_cell.angle_beta   90.00
_cell.angle_gamma   90.00
#
_symmetry.space_group_name_H-M   'P 1'
#
loop_
_entity.id
_entity.type
_entity.pdbx_description
1 polymer ?
#
loop_
_entity_poly.entity_id
_entity_poly.type
_entity_poly.pdbx_seq_one_letter_code
_entity_poly.pdbx_strand_id
1 'polypeptide(L)'
;MRKTNLQNPQLNLSDFQDKSLLILDDDDPLRGRLSRAMEKKGFIVKEAKSVADGLQIVKKSPPNFAVVDLRLEDGNGLDVIKELSKNKPESRIVMLTGYGNLPTAVAAVKAGAIDYIAKPADADDVEKALLADPNQKAAPPENPMSADRVKWEHIHLSLIHI
;
A
#
# COMPACT_ATOMS: atom_id res chain seq x y z
N MET A 1 11.11 23.88 -11.72
CA MET A 1 10.46 24.02 -10.43
C MET A 1 9.14 23.26 -10.40
N ARG A 2 8.96 22.47 -9.38
CA ARG A 2 7.75 21.68 -9.31
C ARG A 2 6.61 22.52 -8.76
N LYS A 3 5.47 22.41 -9.38
CA LYS A 3 4.28 23.09 -8.92
C LYS A 3 3.62 22.31 -7.80
N THR A 4 3.24 22.99 -6.76
CA THR A 4 2.47 22.37 -5.69
C THR A 4 1.02 22.32 -6.11
N ASN A 5 0.44 21.16 -6.06
CA ASN A 5 -0.97 21.00 -6.36
C ASN A 5 -1.74 20.85 -5.06
N LEU A 6 -2.38 21.90 -4.63
CA LEU A 6 -3.09 21.92 -3.37
C LEU A 6 -4.36 21.07 -3.37
N GLN A 7 -4.88 20.76 -4.56
CA GLN A 7 -6.10 19.97 -4.67
C GLN A 7 -5.81 18.47 -4.66
N ASN A 8 -4.55 18.10 -4.78
CA ASN A 8 -4.16 16.70 -4.92
C ASN A 8 -2.92 16.44 -4.05
N PRO A 9 -3.13 16.15 -2.75
CA PRO A 9 -2.03 15.98 -1.81
C PRO A 9 -1.30 14.67 -2.08
N GLN A 10 -0.51 14.64 -3.11
CA GLN A 10 0.19 13.47 -3.59
C GLN A 10 1.63 13.84 -3.91
N LEU A 11 2.53 13.00 -3.46
CA LEU A 11 3.93 13.12 -3.83
C LEU A 11 4.12 12.61 -5.25
N ASN A 12 5.20 13.01 -5.89
CA ASN A 12 5.54 12.51 -7.22
C ASN A 12 6.55 11.39 -7.09
N LEU A 13 6.40 10.35 -7.90
CA LEU A 13 7.37 9.26 -7.90
C LEU A 13 8.77 9.76 -8.22
N SER A 14 8.86 10.79 -9.08
CA SER A 14 10.16 11.37 -9.43
C SER A 14 10.92 11.97 -8.23
N ASP A 15 10.22 12.23 -7.13
CA ASP A 15 10.85 12.73 -5.90
C ASP A 15 11.60 11.63 -5.14
N PHE A 16 11.39 10.38 -5.49
CA PHE A 16 12.01 9.25 -4.83
C PHE A 16 13.16 8.71 -5.67
N GLN A 17 14.31 8.49 -5.04
CA GLN A 17 15.43 7.85 -5.73
C GLN A 17 15.19 6.36 -5.86
N ASP A 18 14.62 5.76 -4.82
CA ASP A 18 14.33 4.33 -4.80
C ASP A 18 12.89 4.12 -5.20
N LYS A 19 12.67 3.61 -6.41
CA LYS A 19 11.35 3.37 -6.98
C LYS A 19 10.97 1.90 -6.94
N SER A 20 11.67 1.11 -6.12
CA SER A 20 11.39 -0.32 -6.02
C SER A 20 10.04 -0.57 -5.39
N LEU A 21 9.28 -1.45 -6.01
CA LEU A 21 7.91 -1.79 -5.59
C LEU A 21 7.76 -3.30 -5.56
N LEU A 22 7.33 -3.81 -4.43
CA LEU A 22 6.93 -5.21 -4.31
C LEU A 22 5.43 -5.32 -4.50
N ILE A 23 5.00 -6.21 -5.38
CA ILE A 23 3.57 -6.54 -5.50
C ILE A 23 3.43 -8.00 -5.09
N LEU A 24 2.73 -8.21 -3.99
CA LEU A 24 2.51 -9.53 -3.40
C LEU A 24 1.04 -9.89 -3.51
N ASP A 25 0.73 -10.83 -4.36
CA ASP A 25 -0.64 -11.30 -4.58
C ASP A 25 -0.55 -12.70 -5.21
N ASP A 26 -1.37 -13.63 -4.74
CA ASP A 26 -1.37 -14.98 -5.29
C ASP A 26 -2.22 -15.12 -6.55
N ASP A 27 -2.98 -14.09 -6.91
CA ASP A 27 -3.76 -14.06 -8.15
C ASP A 27 -2.83 -13.66 -9.30
N ASP A 28 -2.39 -14.63 -10.10
CA ASP A 28 -1.43 -14.38 -11.15
C ASP A 28 -1.89 -13.34 -12.18
N PRO A 29 -3.11 -13.43 -12.73
CA PRO A 29 -3.55 -12.42 -13.71
C PRO A 29 -3.64 -11.02 -13.13
N LEU A 30 -4.16 -10.88 -11.92
CA LEU A 30 -4.28 -9.59 -11.28
C LEU A 30 -2.90 -9.01 -10.98
N ARG A 31 -2.02 -9.82 -10.41
CA ARG A 31 -0.65 -9.38 -10.09
C ARG A 31 0.07 -8.92 -11.35
N GLY A 32 -0.04 -9.68 -12.43
CA GLY A 32 0.62 -9.33 -13.68
C GLY A 32 0.10 -8.04 -14.29
N ARG A 33 -1.21 -7.84 -14.27
CA ARG A 33 -1.79 -6.60 -14.81
C ARG A 33 -1.37 -5.40 -13.97
N LEU A 34 -1.42 -5.53 -12.67
CA LEU A 34 -1.02 -4.44 -11.78
C LEU A 34 0.46 -4.13 -11.95
N SER A 35 1.27 -5.17 -12.04
CA SER A 35 2.71 -5.03 -12.23
C SER A 35 3.03 -4.23 -13.50
N ARG A 36 2.42 -4.60 -14.63
CA ARG A 36 2.65 -3.90 -15.89
C ARG A 36 2.20 -2.46 -15.82
N ALA A 37 1.05 -2.21 -15.18
CA ALA A 37 0.54 -0.85 -15.06
C ALA A 37 1.46 0.01 -14.19
N MET A 38 1.96 -0.55 -13.10
CA MET A 38 2.85 0.20 -12.21
C MET A 38 4.21 0.46 -12.85
N GLU A 39 4.70 -0.49 -13.65
CA GLU A 39 5.94 -0.27 -14.40
C GLU A 39 5.79 0.89 -15.37
N LYS A 40 4.65 1.01 -16.03
CA LYS A 40 4.39 2.14 -16.92
C LYS A 40 4.39 3.46 -16.19
N LYS A 41 4.08 3.45 -14.91
CA LYS A 41 4.09 4.66 -14.08
C LYS A 41 5.48 5.01 -13.56
N GLY A 42 6.46 4.14 -13.79
CA GLY A 42 7.84 4.40 -13.42
C GLY A 42 8.38 3.59 -12.24
N PHE A 43 7.57 2.74 -11.64
CA PHE A 43 8.03 1.88 -10.56
C PHE A 43 8.89 0.74 -11.11
N ILE A 44 9.83 0.30 -10.29
CA ILE A 44 10.66 -0.86 -10.60
C ILE A 44 10.06 -2.02 -9.81
N VAL A 45 9.33 -2.88 -10.49
CA VAL A 45 8.44 -3.86 -9.85
C VAL A 45 9.12 -5.21 -9.69
N LYS A 46 8.96 -5.79 -8.49
CA LYS A 46 9.23 -7.21 -8.24
C LYS A 46 7.91 -7.84 -7.80
N GLU A 47 7.65 -9.03 -8.28
CA GLU A 47 6.42 -9.75 -7.96
C GLU A 47 6.70 -10.90 -7.02
N ALA A 48 5.76 -11.15 -6.14
CA ALA A 48 5.77 -12.32 -5.27
C ALA A 48 4.36 -12.89 -5.21
N LYS A 49 4.25 -14.20 -5.15
CA LYS A 49 2.95 -14.87 -5.14
C LYS A 49 2.63 -15.52 -3.79
N SER A 50 3.56 -15.47 -2.85
CA SER A 50 3.40 -16.13 -1.56
C SER A 50 4.08 -15.32 -0.46
N VAL A 51 3.71 -15.62 0.78
CA VAL A 51 4.37 -15.01 1.94
C VAL A 51 5.87 -15.34 1.92
N ALA A 52 6.20 -16.58 1.61
CA ALA A 52 7.60 -17.00 1.57
C ALA A 52 8.42 -16.20 0.56
N ASP A 53 7.88 -16.03 -0.66
CA ASP A 53 8.55 -15.24 -1.69
C ASP A 53 8.67 -13.78 -1.27
N GLY A 54 7.62 -13.23 -0.70
CA GLY A 54 7.62 -11.85 -0.24
C GLY A 54 8.66 -11.61 0.85
N LEU A 55 8.72 -12.49 1.82
CA LEU A 55 9.71 -12.39 2.90
C LEU A 55 11.13 -12.47 2.37
N GLN A 56 11.35 -13.33 1.39
CA GLN A 56 12.67 -13.49 0.80
C GLN A 56 13.12 -12.19 0.12
N ILE A 57 12.23 -11.57 -0.64
CA ILE A 57 12.51 -10.30 -1.30
C ILE A 57 12.80 -9.20 -0.27
N VAL A 58 11.97 -9.13 0.77
CA VAL A 58 12.12 -8.11 1.81
C VAL A 58 13.45 -8.25 2.54
N LYS A 59 13.85 -9.46 2.84
CA LYS A 59 15.11 -9.71 3.55
C LYS A 59 16.33 -9.42 2.68
N LYS A 60 16.23 -9.74 1.40
CA LYS A 60 17.37 -9.61 0.50
C LYS A 60 17.53 -8.19 -0.01
N SER A 61 16.43 -7.54 -0.36
CA SER A 61 16.44 -6.21 -0.95
C SER A 61 15.12 -5.50 -0.61
N PRO A 62 15.01 -4.90 0.57
CA PRO A 62 13.74 -4.31 1.00
C PRO A 62 13.28 -3.23 0.03
N PRO A 63 12.07 -3.35 -0.52
CA PRO A 63 11.56 -2.35 -1.44
C PRO A 63 11.13 -1.08 -0.73
N ASN A 64 11.13 0.04 -1.47
CA ASN A 64 10.68 1.31 -0.92
C ASN A 64 9.16 1.44 -0.93
N PHE A 65 8.50 0.66 -1.78
CA PHE A 65 7.05 0.63 -1.90
C PHE A 65 6.58 -0.82 -1.89
N ALA A 66 5.41 -1.07 -1.35
CA ALA A 66 4.85 -2.42 -1.39
C ALA A 66 3.34 -2.38 -1.46
N VAL A 67 2.79 -3.28 -2.26
CA VAL A 67 1.36 -3.56 -2.32
C VAL A 67 1.21 -5.02 -1.92
N VAL A 68 0.51 -5.26 -0.83
CA VAL A 68 0.50 -6.57 -0.20
C VAL A 68 -0.94 -7.06 -0.04
N ASP A 69 -1.25 -8.20 -0.66
CA ASP A 69 -2.53 -8.85 -0.44
C ASP A 69 -2.54 -9.48 0.95
N LEU A 70 -3.64 -9.32 1.64
CA LEU A 70 -3.77 -9.84 2.99
C LEU A 70 -3.81 -11.36 3.02
N ARG A 71 -4.63 -11.96 2.17
CA ARG A 71 -4.84 -13.41 2.18
C ARG A 71 -4.04 -14.08 1.10
N LEU A 72 -3.17 -14.96 1.52
CA LEU A 72 -2.31 -15.72 0.64
C LEU A 72 -2.44 -17.20 1.03
N GLU A 73 -2.15 -18.10 0.11
CA GLU A 73 -2.32 -19.54 0.35
C GLU A 73 -1.46 -20.03 1.49
N ASP A 74 -0.27 -19.47 1.66
CA ASP A 74 0.68 -19.92 2.67
C ASP A 74 0.71 -19.03 3.91
N GLY A 75 -0.26 -18.12 4.05
CA GLY A 75 -0.30 -17.31 5.25
C GLY A 75 -0.94 -15.95 5.07
N ASN A 76 -0.48 -15.02 5.83
CA ASN A 76 -1.06 -13.69 5.93
C ASN A 76 -0.04 -12.64 5.51
N GLY A 77 -0.46 -11.73 4.63
CA GLY A 77 0.40 -10.64 4.18
C GLY A 77 0.89 -9.73 5.29
N LEU A 78 0.23 -9.73 6.45
CA LEU A 78 0.68 -8.93 7.59
C LEU A 78 2.11 -9.28 8.01
N ASP A 79 2.50 -10.53 7.88
CA ASP A 79 3.86 -10.95 8.23
C ASP A 79 4.89 -10.25 7.35
N VAL A 80 4.56 -10.10 6.06
CA VAL A 80 5.45 -9.40 5.13
C VAL A 80 5.50 -7.91 5.45
N ILE A 81 4.35 -7.32 5.79
CA ILE A 81 4.29 -5.91 6.18
C ILE A 81 5.15 -5.65 7.41
N LYS A 82 5.03 -6.49 8.42
CA LYS A 82 5.82 -6.36 9.64
C LYS A 82 7.32 -6.46 9.38
N GLU A 83 7.70 -7.43 8.57
CA GLU A 83 9.11 -7.62 8.25
C GLU A 83 9.67 -6.45 7.46
N LEU A 84 8.90 -5.96 6.50
CA LEU A 84 9.33 -4.81 5.70
C LEU A 84 9.45 -3.54 6.56
N SER A 85 8.47 -3.29 7.42
CA SER A 85 8.52 -2.13 8.31
C SER A 85 9.71 -2.19 9.24
N LYS A 86 10.07 -3.38 9.68
CA LYS A 86 11.23 -3.56 10.55
C LYS A 86 12.53 -3.30 9.79
N ASN A 87 12.64 -3.80 8.56
CA ASN A 87 13.88 -3.70 7.78
C ASN A 87 14.03 -2.35 7.10
N LYS A 88 12.93 -1.70 6.77
CA LYS A 88 12.94 -0.40 6.08
C LYS A 88 11.75 0.41 6.54
N PRO A 89 11.87 1.10 7.70
CA PRO A 89 10.72 1.83 8.29
C PRO A 89 10.12 2.89 7.39
N GLU A 90 10.88 3.42 6.44
CA GLU A 90 10.37 4.44 5.53
C GLU A 90 9.60 3.87 4.34
N SER A 91 9.54 2.54 4.20
CA SER A 91 8.78 1.91 3.12
C SER A 91 7.31 2.30 3.19
N ARG A 92 6.75 2.56 2.04
CA ARG A 92 5.35 2.94 1.90
C ARG A 92 4.57 1.70 1.48
N ILE A 93 3.73 1.22 2.38
CA ILE A 93 3.07 -0.07 2.23
C ILE A 93 1.57 0.13 2.17
N VAL A 94 0.94 -0.43 1.14
CA VAL A 94 -0.50 -0.41 0.97
C VAL A 94 -0.98 -1.85 0.98
N MET A 95 -2.01 -2.13 1.77
CA MET A 95 -2.57 -3.46 1.84
C MET A 95 -3.78 -3.57 0.92
N LEU A 96 -3.88 -4.67 0.20
CA LEU A 96 -5.09 -5.01 -0.56
C LEU A 96 -5.88 -6.07 0.20
N THR A 97 -7.19 -5.94 0.16
CA THR A 97 -8.06 -6.91 0.83
C THR A 97 -9.34 -7.10 0.04
N GLY A 98 -9.86 -8.32 0.02
CA GLY A 98 -11.12 -8.61 -0.63
C GLY A 98 -12.32 -8.06 0.12
N TYR A 99 -12.18 -7.84 1.41
CA TYR A 99 -13.24 -7.28 2.24
C TYR A 99 -12.66 -6.24 3.16
N GLY A 100 -13.27 -5.05 3.14
CA GLY A 100 -12.87 -4.02 4.06
C GLY A 100 -13.46 -4.28 5.43
N ASN A 101 -12.73 -4.92 6.32
CA ASN A 101 -13.17 -4.98 7.69
C ASN A 101 -12.21 -4.19 8.57
N LEU A 102 -12.77 -3.53 9.56
CA LEU A 102 -12.03 -2.61 10.39
C LEU A 102 -10.91 -3.28 11.20
N PRO A 103 -11.12 -4.44 11.82
CA PRO A 103 -10.04 -5.08 12.55
C PRO A 103 -8.82 -5.39 11.68
N THR A 104 -9.04 -5.81 10.45
CA THR A 104 -7.96 -6.09 9.51
C THR A 104 -7.21 -4.81 9.15
N ALA A 105 -7.94 -3.73 8.90
CA ALA A 105 -7.33 -2.45 8.57
C ALA A 105 -6.49 -1.93 9.74
N VAL A 106 -6.99 -2.05 10.96
CA VAL A 106 -6.26 -1.64 12.16
C VAL A 106 -4.98 -2.47 12.30
N ALA A 107 -5.08 -3.78 12.08
CA ALA A 107 -3.91 -4.66 12.17
C ALA A 107 -2.85 -4.27 11.14
N ALA A 108 -3.28 -3.89 9.94
CA ALA A 108 -2.35 -3.47 8.89
C ALA A 108 -1.61 -2.19 9.27
N VAL A 109 -2.32 -1.22 9.83
CA VAL A 109 -1.69 0.03 10.29
C VAL A 109 -0.68 -0.25 11.39
N LYS A 110 -1.05 -1.08 12.35
CA LYS A 110 -0.14 -1.44 13.44
C LYS A 110 1.09 -2.18 12.94
N ALA A 111 0.95 -2.90 11.83
CA ALA A 111 2.08 -3.60 11.23
C ALA A 111 2.96 -2.68 10.39
N GLY A 112 2.48 -1.50 10.02
CA GLY A 112 3.27 -0.53 9.28
C GLY A 112 2.69 -0.05 7.96
N ALA A 113 1.50 -0.51 7.57
CA ALA A 113 0.86 -0.05 6.33
C ALA A 113 0.39 1.38 6.48
N ILE A 114 0.48 2.16 5.39
CA ILE A 114 0.01 3.55 5.40
C ILE A 114 -1.43 3.68 4.94
N ASP A 115 -1.97 2.66 4.28
CA ASP A 115 -3.35 2.68 3.80
C ASP A 115 -3.76 1.26 3.46
N TYR A 116 -5.06 1.06 3.22
CA TYR A 116 -5.52 -0.19 2.64
C TYR A 116 -6.58 0.11 1.58
N ILE A 117 -6.70 -0.78 0.62
CA ILE A 117 -7.64 -0.64 -0.48
C ILE A 117 -8.39 -1.94 -0.65
N ALA A 118 -9.72 -1.87 -0.76
CA ALA A 118 -10.53 -3.05 -1.04
C ALA A 118 -10.42 -3.42 -2.51
N LYS A 119 -10.36 -4.72 -2.78
CA LYS A 119 -10.38 -5.22 -4.15
C LYS A 119 -11.80 -5.11 -4.72
N PRO A 120 -11.95 -4.85 -6.01
CA PRO A 120 -10.91 -4.65 -7.01
C PRO A 120 -10.32 -3.24 -6.95
N ALA A 121 -9.01 -3.15 -7.05
CA ALA A 121 -8.32 -1.87 -7.03
C ALA A 121 -7.59 -1.69 -8.36
N ASP A 122 -7.67 -0.50 -8.92
CA ASP A 122 -6.93 -0.23 -10.14
C ASP A 122 -5.58 0.40 -9.83
N ALA A 123 -4.72 0.49 -10.85
CA ALA A 123 -3.38 0.99 -10.68
C ALA A 123 -3.35 2.44 -10.24
N ASP A 124 -4.33 3.25 -10.66
CA ASP A 124 -4.38 4.65 -10.26
C ASP A 124 -4.68 4.79 -8.77
N ASP A 125 -5.60 3.97 -8.25
CA ASP A 125 -5.89 3.97 -6.81
C ASP A 125 -4.68 3.55 -6.00
N VAL A 126 -3.98 2.53 -6.47
CA VAL A 126 -2.78 2.04 -5.81
C VAL A 126 -1.70 3.12 -5.81
N GLU A 127 -1.47 3.76 -6.95
CA GLU A 127 -0.48 4.83 -7.06
C GLU A 127 -0.80 5.97 -6.09
N LYS A 128 -2.05 6.41 -6.05
CA LYS A 128 -2.45 7.49 -5.15
C LYS A 128 -2.18 7.13 -3.70
N ALA A 129 -2.48 5.91 -3.32
CA ALA A 129 -2.25 5.47 -1.94
C ALA A 129 -0.76 5.39 -1.61
N LEU A 130 0.04 4.86 -2.53
CA LEU A 130 1.48 4.74 -2.32
C LEU A 130 2.18 6.10 -2.23
N LEU A 131 1.67 7.10 -2.95
CA LEU A 131 2.28 8.41 -3.04
C LEU A 131 1.55 9.48 -2.22
N ALA A 132 0.62 9.10 -1.36
CA ALA A 132 -0.08 10.05 -0.52
C ALA A 132 0.89 10.78 0.39
N ASP A 133 0.71 12.09 0.51
CA ASP A 133 1.57 12.90 1.37
C ASP A 133 1.11 12.79 2.81
N PRO A 134 1.89 12.19 3.69
CA PRO A 134 1.49 12.01 5.09
C PRO A 134 1.42 13.33 5.85
N ASN A 135 2.05 14.38 5.35
CA ASN A 135 2.08 15.68 6.01
C ASN A 135 0.90 16.55 5.62
N GLN A 136 0.10 16.14 4.66
CA GLN A 136 -1.08 16.87 4.27
C GLN A 136 -2.32 16.14 4.73
N LYS A 137 -3.20 16.87 5.37
CA LYS A 137 -4.46 16.30 5.77
C LYS A 137 -5.31 16.11 4.53
N ALA A 138 -5.63 14.89 4.23
CA ALA A 138 -6.56 14.61 3.16
C ALA A 138 -7.92 15.17 3.55
N ALA A 139 -8.59 15.81 2.60
CA ALA A 139 -9.95 16.25 2.82
C ALA A 139 -10.82 15.01 3.07
N PRO A 140 -11.80 15.11 3.97
CA PRO A 140 -12.73 13.99 4.15
C PRO A 140 -13.36 13.66 2.81
N PRO A 141 -13.58 12.39 2.51
CA PRO A 141 -14.20 12.05 1.25
C PRO A 141 -15.60 12.66 1.21
N GLU A 142 -15.89 13.36 0.14
CA GLU A 142 -17.20 13.95 -0.05
C GLU A 142 -18.26 12.87 -0.23
N ASN A 143 -17.86 11.77 -0.76
CA ASN A 143 -18.75 10.65 -1.00
C ASN A 143 -18.45 9.56 0.02
N PRO A 144 -19.30 9.44 1.03
CA PRO A 144 -19.09 8.38 2.05
C PRO A 144 -19.18 6.99 1.46
N MET A 145 -19.62 6.89 0.23
CA MET A 145 -19.73 5.61 -0.43
C MET A 145 -18.41 5.09 -0.98
N SER A 146 -17.36 5.87 -0.90
CA SER A 146 -16.04 5.30 -1.18
C SER A 146 -15.66 4.41 0.00
N ALA A 147 -16.54 3.47 0.27
CA ALA A 147 -16.36 2.47 1.30
C ALA A 147 -15.22 1.51 0.95
N ASP A 148 -14.78 1.55 -0.30
CA ASP A 148 -13.66 0.74 -0.74
C ASP A 148 -12.36 1.17 -0.12
N ARG A 149 -12.33 2.37 0.46
CA ARG A 149 -11.11 2.92 1.01
C ARG A 149 -11.39 3.61 2.32
N VAL A 150 -10.76 3.11 3.37
CA VAL A 150 -10.90 3.68 4.70
C VAL A 150 -9.73 4.61 4.96
N LYS A 151 -10.01 5.80 5.45
CA LYS A 151 -8.98 6.76 5.80
C LYS A 151 -8.35 6.38 7.13
N TRP A 152 -7.06 6.22 7.12
CA TRP A 152 -6.31 5.85 8.32
C TRP A 152 -6.50 6.84 9.45
N GLU A 153 -6.63 8.11 9.14
CA GLU A 153 -6.76 9.12 10.16
C GLU A 153 -8.02 8.93 10.99
N HIS A 154 -9.10 8.42 10.40
CA HIS A 154 -10.30 8.08 11.17
C HIS A 154 -10.06 6.90 12.11
N ILE A 155 -9.40 5.89 11.60
CA ILE A 155 -9.09 4.72 12.40
C ILE A 155 -8.14 5.10 13.53
N HIS A 156 -7.13 5.90 13.20
CA HIS A 156 -6.12 6.32 14.15
C HIS A 156 -6.72 7.15 15.27
N LEU A 157 -7.60 8.08 14.95
CA LEU A 157 -8.28 8.89 15.94
C LEU A 157 -9.15 8.04 16.86
N SER A 158 -9.83 7.05 16.30
CA SER A 158 -10.63 6.14 17.10
C SER A 158 -9.79 5.39 18.10
N LEU A 159 -8.60 4.96 17.70
CA LEU A 159 -7.70 4.27 18.61
C LEU A 159 -7.17 5.18 19.71
N ILE A 160 -6.95 6.44 19.40
CA ILE A 160 -6.46 7.39 20.40
C ILE A 160 -7.54 7.72 21.43
N HIS A 161 -8.78 7.76 21.01
CA HIS A 161 -9.88 8.17 21.88
C HIS A 161 -10.47 7.02 22.69
N ILE A 162 -10.04 5.83 22.48
CA ILE A 162 -10.46 4.68 23.29
C ILE A 162 -9.59 4.54 24.56
#